data_dc783a28899a32b023187e8a94c1bee6
#
_entry.id   dc783a28899a32b023187e8a94c1bee6
#
_cell.length_a   1.000
_cell.length_b   1.000
_cell.length_c   1.000
_cell.angle_alpha   90.00
_cell.angle_beta   90.00
_cell.angle_gamma   90.00
#
_symmetry.space_group_name_H-M   'P 1'
#
loop_
_entity.id
_entity.type
_entity.pdbx_description
1 polymer ?
#
loop_
_entity_poly.entity_id
_entity_poly.type
_entity_poly.pdbx_seq_one_letter_code
_entity_poly.pdbx_strand_id
1 'polypeptide(L)'
;MHRFEVKVPGTGLWYGCLALILLLRRLIIHIGFDLAGHEEMGNELRHFIPEFLEFRKKCKAQNLDIPFLFHCGETLSVGGDVDGNLFDAILLKAKRIGHGYALARHPLLMEIFKEKNIAIESCPISNEVLGLTPVIAGHNLPILLANNVPCTVNSDNATFYK
;
A
#
# COMPACT_ATOMS: atom_id res chain seq x y z
N MET A 1 -15.44 -0.92 -4.47
CA MET A 1 -14.14 -1.54 -4.78
C MET A 1 -13.82 -2.48 -3.64
N HIS A 2 -13.87 -3.79 -3.86
CA HIS A 2 -13.54 -4.74 -2.80
C HIS A 2 -12.05 -4.99 -2.80
N ARG A 3 -11.42 -4.71 -1.68
CA ARG A 3 -10.01 -4.99 -1.39
C ARG A 3 -9.96 -6.35 -0.72
N PHE A 4 -9.18 -7.28 -1.26
CA PHE A 4 -8.88 -8.52 -0.58
C PHE A 4 -7.52 -8.37 0.09
N GLU A 5 -7.53 -8.28 1.40
CA GLU A 5 -6.31 -8.32 2.19
C GLU A 5 -5.89 -9.77 2.38
N VAL A 6 -4.64 -10.06 2.05
CA VAL A 6 -4.04 -11.34 2.35
C VAL A 6 -3.07 -11.12 3.51
N LYS A 7 -3.48 -11.54 4.72
CA LYS A 7 -2.55 -11.65 5.84
C LYS A 7 -1.63 -12.84 5.57
N VAL A 8 -0.34 -12.59 5.48
CA VAL A 8 0.69 -13.62 5.37
C VAL A 8 1.26 -13.90 6.76
N PRO A 9 0.84 -14.99 7.44
CA PRO A 9 1.65 -15.59 8.48
C PRO A 9 2.68 -16.48 7.80
N GLY A 10 3.93 -16.44 8.23
CA GLY A 10 5.05 -17.11 7.61
C GLY A 10 4.78 -18.47 6.97
N THR A 11 5.23 -18.63 5.74
CA THR A 11 5.37 -19.83 4.93
C THR A 11 4.08 -20.49 4.39
N GLY A 12 3.81 -20.40 3.11
CA GLY A 12 2.96 -21.34 2.35
C GLY A 12 1.69 -20.82 1.70
N LEU A 13 1.27 -19.56 1.90
CA LEU A 13 -0.06 -19.08 1.48
C LEU A 13 -0.19 -18.56 0.03
N TRP A 14 0.90 -18.47 -0.71
CA TRP A 14 0.92 -17.89 -2.07
C TRP A 14 0.06 -18.61 -3.09
N TYR A 15 -0.09 -19.93 -2.97
CA TYR A 15 -0.92 -20.73 -3.89
C TYR A 15 -2.42 -20.45 -3.72
N GLY A 16 -2.86 -20.16 -2.51
CA GLY A 16 -4.25 -19.85 -2.22
C GLY A 16 -4.71 -18.51 -2.81
N CYS A 17 -3.86 -17.49 -2.76
CA CYS A 17 -4.16 -16.16 -3.30
C CYS A 17 -4.32 -16.18 -4.82
N LEU A 18 -3.42 -16.85 -5.53
CA LEU A 18 -3.51 -16.95 -6.99
C LEU A 18 -4.76 -17.72 -7.42
N ALA A 19 -5.11 -18.79 -6.71
CA ALA A 19 -6.32 -19.58 -6.98
C ALA A 19 -7.60 -18.76 -6.78
N LEU A 20 -7.66 -17.94 -5.72
CA LEU A 20 -8.81 -17.07 -5.46
C LEU A 20 -8.95 -15.97 -6.51
N ILE A 21 -7.83 -15.35 -6.91
CA ILE A 21 -7.79 -14.35 -7.97
C ILE A 21 -8.28 -14.95 -9.30
N LEU A 22 -7.89 -16.17 -9.62
CA LEU A 22 -8.32 -16.88 -10.83
C LEU A 22 -9.81 -17.23 -10.84
N LEU A 23 -10.36 -17.59 -9.68
CA LEU A 23 -11.79 -17.89 -9.54
C LEU A 23 -12.65 -16.64 -9.78
N LEU A 24 -12.18 -15.47 -9.34
CA LEU A 24 -12.87 -14.19 -9.48
C LEU A 24 -12.78 -13.57 -10.89
N ARG A 25 -12.00 -14.16 -11.81
CA ARG A 25 -11.87 -13.72 -13.21
C ARG A 25 -13.20 -13.63 -13.97
N ARG A 26 -14.23 -14.38 -13.54
CA ARG A 26 -15.58 -14.38 -14.15
C ARG A 26 -16.44 -13.19 -13.68
N LEU A 27 -16.05 -12.52 -12.62
CA LEU A 27 -16.70 -11.32 -12.12
C LEU A 27 -15.84 -10.15 -12.55
N ILE A 28 -16.41 -9.13 -13.19
CA ILE A 28 -15.72 -7.90 -13.58
C ILE A 28 -15.43 -7.09 -12.32
N ILE A 29 -14.50 -7.57 -11.49
CA ILE A 29 -14.09 -6.95 -10.25
C ILE A 29 -12.65 -6.46 -10.43
N HIS A 30 -12.41 -5.18 -10.22
CA HIS A 30 -11.05 -4.63 -10.15
C HIS A 30 -10.38 -5.15 -8.88
N ILE A 31 -9.43 -6.07 -9.04
CA ILE A 31 -8.66 -6.68 -7.97
C ILE A 31 -7.27 -6.07 -8.00
N GLY A 32 -6.70 -5.83 -6.83
CA GLY A 32 -5.30 -5.48 -6.65
C GLY A 32 -4.63 -6.46 -5.69
N PHE A 33 -3.33 -6.55 -5.76
CA PHE A 33 -2.51 -7.28 -4.79
C PHE A 33 -1.99 -6.32 -3.73
N ASP A 34 -2.10 -6.69 -2.48
CA ASP A 34 -1.70 -5.89 -1.33
C ASP A 34 -0.94 -6.73 -0.31
N LEU A 35 -0.03 -6.10 0.42
CA LEU A 35 0.53 -6.58 1.68
C LEU A 35 0.13 -5.60 2.76
N ALA A 36 -0.57 -6.09 3.79
CA ALA A 36 -1.01 -5.30 4.93
C ALA A 36 -0.55 -5.96 6.23
N GLY A 37 -0.21 -5.15 7.21
CA GLY A 37 0.23 -5.59 8.52
C GLY A 37 0.97 -4.49 9.25
N HIS A 38 1.53 -4.80 10.42
CA HIS A 38 2.34 -3.85 11.17
C HIS A 38 3.69 -3.67 10.47
N GLU A 39 3.88 -2.54 9.79
CA GLU A 39 4.99 -2.33 8.87
C GLU A 39 6.36 -2.42 9.56
N GLU A 40 6.48 -1.85 10.78
CA GLU A 40 7.74 -1.85 11.55
C GLU A 40 8.12 -3.22 12.15
N MET A 41 7.16 -4.15 12.23
CA MET A 41 7.38 -5.50 12.76
C MET A 41 7.49 -6.55 11.65
N GLY A 42 7.22 -6.15 10.42
CA GLY A 42 7.27 -7.00 9.23
C GLY A 42 8.61 -6.96 8.51
N ASN A 43 8.66 -7.62 7.36
CA ASN A 43 9.74 -7.47 6.41
C ASN A 43 9.41 -6.35 5.40
N GLU A 44 10.44 -5.67 4.93
CA GLU A 44 10.31 -4.63 3.90
C GLU A 44 9.82 -5.21 2.58
N LEU A 45 9.21 -4.38 1.73
CA LEU A 45 8.72 -4.81 0.41
C LEU A 45 9.81 -5.46 -0.44
N ARG A 46 11.05 -4.97 -0.36
CA ARG A 46 12.20 -5.54 -1.09
C ARG A 46 12.54 -6.98 -0.71
N HIS A 47 12.18 -7.41 0.50
CA HIS A 47 12.35 -8.80 0.93
C HIS A 47 11.54 -9.76 0.05
N PHE A 48 10.39 -9.31 -0.46
CA PHE A 48 9.46 -10.11 -1.26
C PHE A 48 9.60 -9.90 -2.78
N ILE A 49 10.70 -9.27 -3.23
CA ILE A 49 10.92 -9.04 -4.68
C ILE A 49 10.86 -10.33 -5.51
N PRO A 50 11.50 -11.45 -5.11
CA PRO A 50 11.42 -12.70 -5.87
C PRO A 50 9.96 -13.16 -6.07
N GLU A 51 9.15 -13.10 -5.02
CA GLU A 51 7.74 -13.48 -5.02
C GLU A 51 6.91 -12.54 -5.90
N PHE A 52 7.15 -11.23 -5.84
CA PHE A 52 6.46 -10.26 -6.70
C PHE A 52 6.77 -10.47 -8.17
N LEU A 53 8.02 -10.79 -8.51
CA LEU A 53 8.42 -11.09 -9.89
C LEU A 53 7.75 -12.38 -10.38
N GLU A 54 7.72 -13.42 -9.56
CA GLU A 54 7.03 -14.66 -9.88
C GLU A 54 5.50 -14.44 -10.03
N PHE A 55 4.89 -13.65 -9.14
CA PHE A 55 3.49 -13.25 -9.25
C PHE A 55 3.21 -12.54 -10.59
N ARG A 56 4.03 -11.54 -10.96
CA ARG A 56 3.92 -10.84 -12.24
C ARG A 56 4.03 -11.77 -13.43
N LYS A 57 4.97 -12.72 -13.37
CA LYS A 57 5.16 -13.73 -14.42
C LYS A 57 3.92 -14.60 -14.58
N LYS A 58 3.33 -15.06 -13.47
CA LYS A 58 2.09 -15.85 -13.46
C LYS A 58 0.91 -15.05 -13.99
N CYS A 59 0.77 -13.81 -13.58
CA CYS A 59 -0.28 -12.92 -14.12
C CYS A 59 -0.16 -12.78 -15.64
N LYS A 60 1.06 -12.48 -16.13
CA LYS A 60 1.31 -12.35 -17.57
C LYS A 60 0.98 -13.61 -18.35
N ALA A 61 1.37 -14.80 -17.84
CA ALA A 61 1.09 -16.07 -18.48
C ALA A 61 -0.42 -16.37 -18.62
N GLN A 62 -1.24 -15.73 -17.78
CA GLN A 62 -2.70 -15.89 -17.77
C GLN A 62 -3.44 -14.69 -18.36
N ASN A 63 -2.72 -13.75 -18.97
CA ASN A 63 -3.26 -12.51 -19.51
C ASN A 63 -4.07 -11.72 -18.46
N LEU A 64 -3.52 -11.61 -17.24
CA LEU A 64 -4.06 -10.84 -16.12
C LEU A 64 -3.20 -9.62 -15.87
N ASP A 65 -3.84 -8.47 -15.65
CA ASP A 65 -3.19 -7.25 -15.16
C ASP A 65 -3.73 -6.96 -13.75
N ILE A 66 -2.98 -7.38 -12.74
CA ILE A 66 -3.32 -7.20 -11.33
C ILE A 66 -2.35 -6.16 -10.75
N PRO A 67 -2.83 -4.95 -10.43
CA PRO A 67 -1.98 -3.90 -9.88
C PRO A 67 -1.53 -4.20 -8.46
N PHE A 68 -0.37 -3.69 -8.08
CA PHE A 68 0.06 -3.59 -6.70
C PHE A 68 -0.58 -2.37 -6.03
N LEU A 69 -1.14 -2.59 -4.84
CA LEU A 69 -1.85 -1.61 -4.02
C LEU A 69 -1.37 -1.72 -2.57
N PHE A 70 -0.05 -1.55 -2.36
CA PHE A 70 0.58 -1.84 -1.08
C PHE A 70 0.18 -0.88 0.04
N HIS A 71 0.06 -1.40 1.27
CA HIS A 71 0.26 -0.61 2.47
C HIS A 71 1.74 -0.32 2.59
N CYS A 72 2.13 0.95 2.69
CA CYS A 72 3.48 1.33 3.04
C CYS A 72 3.58 2.80 3.46
N GLY A 73 4.67 3.11 4.17
CA GLY A 73 4.87 4.43 4.76
C GLY A 73 3.96 4.70 5.95
N GLU A 74 3.39 3.68 6.59
CA GLU A 74 2.64 3.78 7.85
C GLU A 74 3.60 3.75 9.04
N THR A 75 4.55 4.68 9.05
CA THR A 75 5.66 4.71 10.00
C THR A 75 6.06 6.13 10.37
N LEU A 76 6.65 6.27 11.57
CA LEU A 76 7.38 7.46 12.00
C LEU A 76 8.90 7.32 11.78
N SER A 77 9.40 6.14 11.41
CA SER A 77 10.80 5.93 11.06
C SER A 77 11.24 6.87 9.93
N VAL A 78 12.49 7.32 10.00
CA VAL A 78 13.10 8.23 9.02
C VAL A 78 14.43 7.65 8.56
N GLY A 79 14.56 7.42 7.25
CA GLY A 79 15.80 6.93 6.63
C GLY A 79 16.13 5.46 6.93
N GLY A 80 15.22 4.72 7.59
CA GLY A 80 15.36 3.30 7.83
C GLY A 80 14.78 2.44 6.71
N ASP A 81 14.88 1.13 6.89
CA ASP A 81 14.42 0.14 5.90
C ASP A 81 12.91 0.22 5.65
N VAL A 82 12.12 0.43 6.71
CA VAL A 82 10.66 0.60 6.62
C VAL A 82 10.27 1.85 5.84
N ASP A 83 10.97 2.98 6.11
CA ASP A 83 10.78 4.23 5.37
C ASP A 83 11.11 4.06 3.88
N GLY A 84 12.03 3.13 3.56
CA GLY A 84 12.40 2.72 2.19
C GLY A 84 11.28 2.06 1.39
N ASN A 85 10.23 1.53 2.03
CA ASN A 85 9.12 0.85 1.35
C ASN A 85 8.39 1.75 0.34
N LEU A 86 8.35 3.08 0.55
CA LEU A 86 7.79 4.03 -0.41
C LEU A 86 8.56 4.04 -1.74
N PHE A 87 9.90 3.94 -1.68
CA PHE A 87 10.75 3.82 -2.87
C PHE A 87 10.54 2.49 -3.57
N ASP A 88 10.49 1.40 -2.79
CA ASP A 88 10.28 0.05 -3.30
C ASP A 88 8.93 -0.07 -4.01
N ALA A 89 7.87 0.53 -3.45
CA ALA A 89 6.55 0.56 -4.06
C ALA A 89 6.55 1.27 -5.43
N ILE A 90 7.32 2.37 -5.58
CA ILE A 90 7.49 3.05 -6.87
C ILE A 90 8.20 2.12 -7.88
N LEU A 91 9.29 1.47 -7.46
CA LEU A 91 10.07 0.56 -8.31
C LEU A 91 9.22 -0.65 -8.73
N LEU A 92 8.39 -1.15 -7.83
CA LEU A 92 7.42 -2.22 -8.09
C LEU A 92 6.21 -1.77 -8.89
N LYS A 93 6.14 -0.48 -9.27
CA LYS A 93 5.05 0.11 -10.06
C LYS A 93 3.68 -0.04 -9.38
N ALA A 94 3.63 0.21 -8.07
CA ALA A 94 2.38 0.30 -7.34
C ALA A 94 1.48 1.39 -7.96
N LYS A 95 0.17 1.16 -7.94
CA LYS A 95 -0.82 2.10 -8.47
C LYS A 95 -1.44 2.96 -7.38
N ARG A 96 -1.51 2.43 -6.16
CA ARG A 96 -1.98 3.13 -4.96
C ARG A 96 -1.17 2.66 -3.77
N ILE A 97 -1.12 3.51 -2.77
CA ILE A 97 -0.43 3.26 -1.52
C ILE A 97 -1.43 3.48 -0.38
N GLY A 98 -1.64 2.46 0.42
CA GLY A 98 -2.37 2.57 1.67
C GLY A 98 -1.55 3.33 2.70
N HIS A 99 -2.18 4.26 3.40
CA HIS A 99 -1.64 5.21 4.37
C HIS A 99 -0.65 6.22 3.79
N GLY A 100 0.55 5.80 3.39
CA GLY A 100 1.58 6.69 2.86
C GLY A 100 1.94 7.85 3.78
N TYR A 101 1.78 7.70 5.11
CA TYR A 101 1.96 8.77 6.09
C TYR A 101 3.37 9.39 6.00
N ALA A 102 4.39 8.56 5.84
CA ALA A 102 5.78 8.98 5.73
C ALA A 102 6.06 9.84 4.49
N LEU A 103 5.23 9.78 3.43
CA LEU A 103 5.49 10.47 2.16
C LEU A 103 5.65 11.98 2.31
N ALA A 104 4.96 12.61 3.26
CA ALA A 104 5.06 14.05 3.51
C ALA A 104 6.47 14.51 3.93
N ARG A 105 7.35 13.58 4.35
CA ARG A 105 8.75 13.85 4.68
C ARG A 105 9.70 13.73 3.48
N HIS A 106 9.19 13.29 2.33
CA HIS A 106 9.97 13.01 1.12
C HIS A 106 9.53 13.87 -0.06
N PRO A 107 9.94 15.16 -0.13
CA PRO A 107 9.49 16.06 -1.20
C PRO A 107 9.73 15.52 -2.62
N LEU A 108 10.89 14.92 -2.87
CA LEU A 108 11.19 14.33 -4.18
C LEU A 108 10.28 13.14 -4.52
N LEU A 109 9.89 12.35 -3.52
CA LEU A 109 8.94 11.26 -3.75
C LEU A 109 7.54 11.79 -4.02
N MET A 110 7.11 12.88 -3.37
CA MET A 110 5.82 13.51 -3.66
C MET A 110 5.73 13.93 -5.13
N GLU A 111 6.81 14.50 -5.72
CA GLU A 111 6.86 14.81 -7.14
C GLU A 111 6.70 13.56 -8.02
N ILE A 112 7.39 12.47 -7.68
CA ILE A 112 7.30 11.21 -8.42
C ILE A 112 5.90 10.60 -8.31
N PHE A 113 5.27 10.64 -7.14
CA PHE A 113 3.91 10.15 -6.92
C PHE A 113 2.90 10.92 -7.79
N LYS A 114 3.03 12.25 -7.83
CA LYS A 114 2.24 13.12 -8.68
C LYS A 114 2.45 12.81 -10.16
N GLU A 115 3.70 12.77 -10.63
CA GLU A 115 4.03 12.50 -12.04
C GLU A 115 3.54 11.12 -12.50
N LYS A 116 3.67 10.10 -11.66
CA LYS A 116 3.24 8.73 -11.96
C LYS A 116 1.76 8.48 -11.67
N ASN A 117 1.05 9.48 -11.14
CA ASN A 117 -0.34 9.38 -10.71
C ASN A 117 -0.57 8.20 -9.74
N ILE A 118 0.33 8.05 -8.75
CA ILE A 118 0.20 7.08 -7.68
C ILE A 118 -0.62 7.73 -6.56
N ALA A 119 -1.80 7.18 -6.26
CA ALA A 119 -2.69 7.75 -5.26
C ALA A 119 -2.34 7.26 -3.84
N ILE A 120 -2.46 8.17 -2.86
CA ILE A 120 -2.40 7.85 -1.44
C ILE A 120 -3.81 7.62 -0.91
N GLU A 121 -4.02 6.51 -0.23
CA GLU A 121 -5.25 6.20 0.51
C GLU A 121 -5.06 6.62 1.98
N SER A 122 -5.19 7.92 2.24
CA SER A 122 -4.97 8.50 3.58
C SER A 122 -6.05 8.06 4.56
N CYS A 123 -5.62 7.64 5.76
CA CYS A 123 -6.47 7.12 6.83
C CYS A 123 -6.26 7.92 8.14
N PRO A 124 -6.75 9.17 8.24
CA PRO A 124 -6.43 10.06 9.35
C PRO A 124 -6.82 9.52 10.73
N ILE A 125 -7.97 8.86 10.84
CA ILE A 125 -8.44 8.28 12.11
C ILE A 125 -7.51 7.13 12.54
N SER A 126 -7.19 6.23 11.62
CA SER A 126 -6.26 5.13 11.89
C SER A 126 -4.88 5.65 12.31
N ASN A 127 -4.37 6.66 11.61
CA ASN A 127 -3.07 7.25 11.92
C ASN A 127 -3.04 7.95 13.29
N GLU A 128 -4.16 8.52 13.77
CA GLU A 128 -4.27 9.04 15.13
C GLU A 128 -4.29 7.90 16.16
N VAL A 129 -5.12 6.87 15.94
CA VAL A 129 -5.22 5.72 16.84
C VAL A 129 -3.90 4.96 16.97
N LEU A 130 -3.15 4.85 15.88
CA LEU A 130 -1.83 4.22 15.84
C LEU A 130 -0.69 5.13 16.35
N GLY A 131 -1.01 6.38 16.72
CA GLY A 131 -0.05 7.31 17.28
C GLY A 131 0.92 7.93 16.26
N LEU A 132 0.64 7.82 14.96
CA LEU A 132 1.44 8.48 13.91
C LEU A 132 1.22 9.99 13.92
N THR A 133 0.02 10.44 14.29
CA THR A 133 -0.29 11.83 14.56
C THR A 133 -0.95 11.97 15.94
N PRO A 134 -0.67 13.01 16.72
CA PRO A 134 -1.27 13.19 18.04
C PRO A 134 -2.75 13.54 17.98
N VAL A 135 -3.18 14.18 16.91
CA VAL A 135 -4.58 14.58 16.64
C VAL A 135 -4.81 14.68 15.13
N ILE A 136 -6.05 14.42 14.68
CA ILE A 136 -6.41 14.50 13.25
C ILE A 136 -6.07 15.90 12.67
N ALA A 137 -6.26 16.96 13.44
CA ALA A 137 -5.95 18.33 12.99
C ALA A 137 -4.46 18.53 12.66
N GLY A 138 -3.57 17.71 13.23
CA GLY A 138 -2.12 17.70 12.95
C GLY A 138 -1.70 16.73 11.84
N HIS A 139 -2.67 16.08 11.19
CA HIS A 139 -2.36 15.09 10.16
C HIS A 139 -1.68 15.73 8.93
N ASN A 140 -0.79 14.97 8.29
CA ASN A 140 0.02 15.45 7.17
C ASN A 140 -0.72 15.49 5.81
N LEU A 141 -1.98 15.07 5.73
CA LEU A 141 -2.78 15.12 4.51
C LEU A 141 -2.78 16.50 3.83
N PRO A 142 -2.90 17.64 4.56
CA PRO A 142 -2.82 18.96 3.94
C PRO A 142 -1.50 19.21 3.20
N ILE A 143 -0.39 18.63 3.67
CA ILE A 143 0.93 18.75 3.02
C ILE A 143 0.88 18.01 1.66
N LEU A 144 0.34 16.80 1.63
CA LEU A 144 0.21 16.02 0.39
C LEU A 144 -0.67 16.73 -0.63
N LEU A 145 -1.82 17.27 -0.18
CA LEU A 145 -2.75 18.00 -1.04
C LEU A 145 -2.13 19.31 -1.58
N ALA A 146 -1.39 20.05 -0.75
CA ALA A 146 -0.70 21.27 -1.17
C ALA A 146 0.37 21.00 -2.25
N ASN A 147 0.94 19.79 -2.27
CA ASN A 147 1.89 19.33 -3.27
C ASN A 147 1.22 18.64 -4.48
N ASN A 148 -0.10 18.65 -4.56
CA ASN A 148 -0.89 18.02 -5.62
C ASN A 148 -0.65 16.50 -5.75
N VAL A 149 -0.33 15.83 -4.65
CA VAL A 149 -0.29 14.36 -4.60
C VAL A 149 -1.74 13.84 -4.68
N PRO A 150 -2.05 12.90 -5.57
CA PRO A 150 -3.38 12.30 -5.61
C PRO A 150 -3.70 11.61 -4.27
N CYS A 151 -4.78 12.01 -3.60
CA CYS A 151 -5.16 11.44 -2.31
C CYS A 151 -6.65 11.09 -2.28
N THR A 152 -6.97 10.05 -1.51
CA THR A 152 -8.33 9.76 -1.03
C THR A 152 -8.34 9.77 0.48
N VAL A 153 -9.50 10.04 1.09
CA VAL A 153 -9.69 9.94 2.55
C VAL A 153 -10.51 8.70 2.84
N ASN A 154 -10.00 7.86 3.72
CA ASN A 154 -10.56 6.55 4.00
C ASN A 154 -10.72 6.34 5.50
N SER A 155 -11.71 5.53 5.88
CA SER A 155 -11.95 5.17 7.29
C SER A 155 -11.05 4.05 7.80
N ASP A 156 -10.34 3.36 6.89
CA ASP A 156 -9.61 2.14 7.18
C ASP A 156 -10.55 1.08 7.81
N ASN A 157 -10.20 0.50 8.93
CA ASN A 157 -11.02 -0.52 9.58
C ASN A 157 -12.11 0.09 10.46
N ALA A 158 -13.24 0.47 9.86
CA ALA A 158 -14.37 1.07 10.55
C ALA A 158 -14.96 0.21 11.69
N THR A 159 -14.59 -1.07 11.77
CA THR A 159 -15.01 -1.96 12.87
C THR A 159 -14.24 -1.67 14.16
N PHE A 160 -12.97 -1.28 14.03
CA PHE A 160 -12.10 -0.96 15.16
C PHE A 160 -12.12 0.52 15.54
N TYR A 161 -12.29 1.40 14.55
CA TYR A 161 -12.25 2.86 14.73
C TYR A 161 -13.67 3.43 14.69
N LYS A 162 -14.39 3.32 15.82
CA LYS A 162 -15.73 3.89 16.00
C LYS A 162 -15.63 5.27 16.61
#